data_213781adccd4762268b575cec8de5da4
#
_entry.id   213781adccd4762268b575cec8de5da4
#
_cell.length_a   1.000
_cell.length_b   1.000
_cell.length_c   1.000
_cell.angle_alpha   90.00
_cell.angle_beta   90.00
_cell.angle_gamma   90.00
#
_symmetry.space_group_name_H-M   'P 1'
#
loop_
_entity.id
_entity.type
_entity.pdbx_description
1 polymer ?
#
loop_
_entity_poly.entity_id
_entity_poly.type
_entity_poly.pdbx_seq_one_letter_code
_entity_poly.pdbx_strand_id
1 'polypeptide(L)'
;HRAQASTEAVAQAAPVACAGVLMAGELDALGKALKQPARPMVAIVAGSKVSTKLTILESLADKVDQLIVGGGIANTFLLAEGKAIGKSLAEHDLVEESKKIMAKMAAKGGSVPLPTDVVVAKAFAADAEAVVKDIADVAEDDMILDIGPKSAAALAELLKAAGTVVWNGPVGVFEFDQFAGGTKALAEAIAQSKAFSIAGGGDTLAAIAKFGVTDQIGYISTGGGAFLEFLEGKE
;
A
#
# COMPACT_ATOMS: atom_id res chain seq x y z
N HIS A 1 -0.34 -4.24 -17.81
CA HIS A 1 0.51 -4.92 -18.76
C HIS A 1 0.97 -3.98 -19.87
N ARG A 2 2.21 -4.12 -20.38
CA ARG A 2 2.71 -3.20 -21.41
C ARG A 2 2.02 -3.47 -22.74
N ALA A 3 1.56 -2.40 -23.40
CA ALA A 3 1.04 -2.45 -24.75
C ALA A 3 2.16 -2.83 -25.73
N GLN A 4 2.16 -4.07 -26.16
CA GLN A 4 3.12 -4.61 -27.12
C GLN A 4 2.37 -5.37 -28.23
N ALA A 5 3.00 -5.55 -29.37
CA ALA A 5 2.39 -6.25 -30.48
C ALA A 5 1.83 -7.63 -30.10
N SER A 6 2.58 -8.39 -29.28
CA SER A 6 2.18 -9.74 -28.84
C SER A 6 1.09 -9.78 -27.78
N THR A 7 0.82 -8.69 -27.09
CA THR A 7 -0.14 -8.64 -25.99
C THR A 7 -1.40 -7.85 -26.30
N GLU A 8 -1.29 -6.84 -27.14
CA GLU A 8 -2.39 -5.97 -27.51
C GLU A 8 -2.77 -6.10 -28.98
N ALA A 9 -1.85 -5.79 -29.91
CA ALA A 9 -2.17 -5.76 -31.33
C ALA A 9 -2.62 -7.11 -31.89
N VAL A 10 -2.01 -8.21 -31.43
CA VAL A 10 -2.42 -9.57 -31.84
C VAL A 10 -3.82 -9.89 -31.33
N ALA A 11 -4.12 -9.54 -30.07
CA ALA A 11 -5.46 -9.79 -29.52
C ALA A 11 -6.54 -8.94 -30.23
N GLN A 12 -6.24 -7.69 -30.58
CA GLN A 12 -7.15 -6.81 -31.30
C GLN A 12 -7.37 -7.26 -32.75
N ALA A 13 -6.36 -7.83 -33.40
CA ALA A 13 -6.42 -8.30 -34.79
C ALA A 13 -6.96 -9.72 -34.93
N ALA A 14 -7.03 -10.50 -33.86
CA ALA A 14 -7.48 -11.89 -33.90
C ALA A 14 -8.99 -11.97 -34.11
N PRO A 15 -9.49 -12.90 -34.94
CA PRO A 15 -10.93 -13.14 -35.11
C PRO A 15 -11.64 -13.54 -33.80
N VAL A 16 -10.91 -14.21 -32.91
CA VAL A 16 -11.35 -14.58 -31.57
C VAL A 16 -10.19 -14.31 -30.60
N ALA A 17 -10.45 -13.47 -29.60
CA ALA A 17 -9.53 -13.25 -28.49
C ALA A 17 -10.20 -13.71 -27.19
N CYS A 18 -9.51 -14.51 -26.39
CA CYS A 18 -10.02 -15.01 -25.13
C CYS A 18 -8.94 -14.97 -24.04
N ALA A 19 -9.39 -14.76 -22.79
CA ALA A 19 -8.52 -14.88 -21.63
C ALA A 19 -8.34 -16.36 -21.26
N GLY A 20 -7.11 -16.79 -21.01
CA GLY A 20 -6.84 -18.07 -20.39
C GLY A 20 -7.31 -18.10 -18.93
N VAL A 21 -7.36 -19.28 -18.33
CA VAL A 21 -7.91 -19.51 -16.98
C VAL A 21 -7.24 -18.61 -15.94
N LEU A 22 -5.91 -18.44 -16.00
CA LEU A 22 -5.18 -17.60 -15.05
C LEU A 22 -5.55 -16.11 -15.18
N MET A 23 -5.63 -15.60 -16.42
CA MET A 23 -6.03 -14.23 -16.66
C MET A 23 -7.51 -13.99 -16.29
N ALA A 24 -8.39 -14.95 -16.54
CA ALA A 24 -9.78 -14.88 -16.11
C ALA A 24 -9.88 -14.76 -14.59
N GLY A 25 -9.11 -15.56 -13.85
CA GLY A 25 -9.03 -15.46 -12.38
C GLY A 25 -8.54 -14.09 -11.89
N GLU A 26 -7.51 -13.52 -12.55
CA GLU A 26 -7.03 -12.15 -12.25
C GLU A 26 -8.14 -11.11 -12.46
N LEU A 27 -8.82 -11.15 -13.59
CA LEU A 27 -9.89 -10.20 -13.93
C LEU A 27 -11.09 -10.32 -12.98
N ASP A 28 -11.46 -11.53 -12.58
CA ASP A 28 -12.54 -11.78 -11.63
C ASP A 28 -12.19 -11.23 -10.24
N ALA A 29 -10.99 -11.49 -9.75
CA ALA A 29 -10.52 -11.00 -8.45
C ALA A 29 -10.43 -9.46 -8.41
N LEU A 30 -9.87 -8.85 -9.45
CA LEU A 30 -9.80 -7.41 -9.60
C LEU A 30 -11.19 -6.77 -9.74
N GLY A 31 -12.07 -7.40 -10.53
CA GLY A 31 -13.46 -6.98 -10.67
C GLY A 31 -14.20 -7.00 -9.34
N LYS A 32 -14.06 -8.06 -8.56
CA LYS A 32 -14.65 -8.18 -7.23
C LYS A 32 -14.13 -7.11 -6.27
N ALA A 33 -12.82 -6.82 -6.31
CA ALA A 33 -12.20 -5.83 -5.43
C ALA A 33 -12.56 -4.38 -5.79
N LEU A 34 -12.79 -4.05 -7.07
CA LEU A 34 -12.87 -2.66 -7.52
C LEU A 34 -14.20 -2.23 -8.14
N LYS A 35 -14.95 -3.14 -8.76
CA LYS A 35 -16.23 -2.78 -9.41
C LYS A 35 -17.40 -2.73 -8.42
N GLN A 36 -17.46 -3.70 -7.50
CA GLN A 36 -18.51 -3.79 -6.48
C GLN A 36 -17.91 -4.24 -5.14
N PRO A 37 -17.01 -3.45 -4.54
CA PRO A 37 -16.36 -3.84 -3.30
C PRO A 37 -17.35 -3.86 -2.13
N ALA A 38 -17.21 -4.87 -1.27
CA ALA A 38 -17.83 -4.82 0.05
C ALA A 38 -17.18 -3.69 0.87
N ARG A 39 -17.99 -2.86 1.52
CA ARG A 39 -17.54 -1.72 2.31
C ARG A 39 -17.39 -2.08 3.80
N PRO A 40 -16.51 -1.41 4.55
CA PRO A 40 -15.55 -0.40 4.12
C PRO A 40 -14.46 -0.99 3.21
N MET A 41 -14.06 -0.23 2.19
CA MET A 41 -12.94 -0.59 1.33
C MET A 41 -11.68 0.12 1.81
N VAL A 42 -10.63 -0.65 2.09
CA VAL A 42 -9.33 -0.15 2.55
C VAL A 42 -8.27 -0.51 1.54
N ALA A 43 -7.46 0.47 1.14
CA ALA A 43 -6.27 0.23 0.33
C ALA A 43 -5.01 0.54 1.11
N ILE A 44 -3.97 -0.26 0.92
CA ILE A 44 -2.62 -0.02 1.37
C ILE A 44 -1.77 0.24 0.14
N VAL A 45 -1.20 1.43 0.04
CA VAL A 45 -0.25 1.82 -1.01
C VAL A 45 1.02 2.29 -0.35
N ALA A 46 2.04 1.47 -0.41
CA ALA A 46 3.32 1.76 0.23
C ALA A 46 4.48 1.61 -0.77
N GLY A 47 5.54 2.33 -0.49
CA GLY A 47 6.73 2.35 -1.34
C GLY A 47 7.64 3.53 -1.01
N SER A 48 8.73 3.65 -1.76
CA SER A 48 9.75 4.67 -1.53
C SER A 48 9.35 6.06 -2.02
N LYS A 49 8.53 6.16 -3.07
CA LYS A 49 8.25 7.42 -3.78
C LYS A 49 6.78 7.56 -4.16
N VAL A 50 6.20 8.74 -3.86
CA VAL A 50 4.86 9.16 -4.31
C VAL A 50 4.82 9.21 -5.84
N SER A 51 5.85 9.78 -6.49
CA SER A 51 5.93 9.96 -7.94
C SER A 51 5.72 8.66 -8.72
N THR A 52 6.17 7.54 -8.18
CA THR A 52 6.03 6.23 -8.83
C THR A 52 4.63 5.62 -8.69
N LYS A 53 3.83 6.11 -7.75
CA LYS A 53 2.49 5.58 -7.42
C LYS A 53 1.40 6.66 -7.37
N LEU A 54 1.70 7.87 -7.86
CA LEU A 54 0.77 9.00 -7.78
C LEU A 54 -0.58 8.67 -8.44
N THR A 55 -0.56 8.12 -9.66
CA THR A 55 -1.76 7.75 -10.39
C THR A 55 -2.58 6.69 -9.63
N ILE A 56 -1.90 5.72 -9.00
CA ILE A 56 -2.56 4.69 -8.17
C ILE A 56 -3.21 5.33 -6.94
N LEU A 57 -2.48 6.22 -6.24
CA LEU A 57 -2.98 6.93 -5.08
C LEU A 57 -4.21 7.78 -5.41
N GLU A 58 -4.17 8.52 -6.51
CA GLU A 58 -5.29 9.33 -7.00
C GLU A 58 -6.50 8.48 -7.39
N SER A 59 -6.28 7.39 -8.14
CA SER A 59 -7.34 6.48 -8.57
C SER A 59 -8.00 5.78 -7.38
N LEU A 60 -7.21 5.27 -6.43
CA LEU A 60 -7.73 4.61 -5.24
C LEU A 60 -8.40 5.61 -4.29
N ALA A 61 -7.90 6.84 -4.19
CA ALA A 61 -8.54 7.89 -3.39
C ALA A 61 -9.99 8.16 -3.82
N ASP A 62 -10.37 7.91 -5.08
CA ASP A 62 -11.75 7.99 -5.54
C ASP A 62 -12.63 6.82 -5.07
N LYS A 63 -12.05 5.67 -4.81
CA LYS A 63 -12.76 4.39 -4.65
C LYS A 63 -12.83 3.90 -3.21
N VAL A 64 -11.82 4.20 -2.39
CA VAL A 64 -11.68 3.61 -1.04
C VAL A 64 -12.24 4.52 0.06
N ASP A 65 -12.58 3.91 1.19
CA ASP A 65 -13.02 4.62 2.40
C ASP A 65 -11.82 5.03 3.27
N GLN A 66 -10.76 4.23 3.26
CA GLN A 66 -9.50 4.47 3.95
C GLN A 66 -8.33 4.18 3.02
N LEU A 67 -7.37 5.09 2.94
CA LEU A 67 -6.14 4.94 2.18
C LEU A 67 -4.94 4.93 3.12
N ILE A 68 -4.41 3.76 3.41
CA ILE A 68 -3.21 3.57 4.21
C ILE A 68 -1.99 3.77 3.31
N VAL A 69 -1.08 4.63 3.72
CA VAL A 69 0.20 4.86 3.04
C VAL A 69 1.37 4.39 3.90
N GLY A 70 2.46 3.96 3.28
CA GLY A 70 3.63 3.44 3.98
C GLY A 70 4.95 3.78 3.30
N GLY A 71 6.05 3.63 4.03
CA GLY A 71 7.40 3.91 3.53
C GLY A 71 7.63 5.39 3.23
N GLY A 72 8.44 5.70 2.23
CA GLY A 72 8.72 7.08 1.80
C GLY A 72 7.47 7.85 1.34
N ILE A 73 6.44 7.13 0.86
CA ILE A 73 5.13 7.72 0.56
C ILE A 73 4.53 8.29 1.85
N ALA A 74 4.46 7.52 2.93
CA ALA A 74 3.93 8.00 4.22
C ALA A 74 4.73 9.21 4.75
N ASN A 75 6.05 9.20 4.61
CA ASN A 75 6.89 10.31 5.04
C ASN A 75 6.56 11.60 4.27
N THR A 76 6.26 11.51 2.97
CA THR A 76 5.83 12.65 2.16
C THR A 76 4.46 13.18 2.63
N PHE A 77 3.53 12.28 2.97
CA PHE A 77 2.23 12.66 3.54
C PHE A 77 2.37 13.27 4.94
N LEU A 78 3.28 12.78 5.78
CA LEU A 78 3.60 13.38 7.09
C LEU A 78 4.14 14.81 6.93
N LEU A 79 5.04 15.05 5.97
CA LEU A 79 5.47 16.39 5.60
C LEU A 79 4.31 17.29 5.18
N ALA A 80 3.36 16.75 4.41
CA ALA A 80 2.18 17.47 3.98
C ALA A 80 1.29 17.92 5.15
N GLU A 81 1.30 17.17 6.26
CA GLU A 81 0.68 17.56 7.54
C GLU A 81 1.57 18.45 8.43
N GLY A 82 2.74 18.84 7.96
CA GLY A 82 3.67 19.69 8.72
C GLY A 82 4.43 18.96 9.82
N LYS A 83 4.53 17.62 9.76
CA LYS A 83 5.30 16.82 10.72
C LYS A 83 6.77 16.82 10.36
N ALA A 84 7.64 16.83 11.38
CA ALA A 84 9.07 16.62 11.20
C ALA A 84 9.35 15.13 10.92
N ILE A 85 10.14 14.86 9.90
CA ILE A 85 10.51 13.49 9.50
C ILE A 85 12.02 13.25 9.55
N GLY A 86 12.80 14.21 10.09
CA GLY A 86 14.27 14.13 10.13
C GLY A 86 14.86 13.98 8.73
N LYS A 87 15.79 13.06 8.57
CA LYS A 87 16.42 12.72 7.28
C LYS A 87 15.76 11.53 6.56
N SER A 88 14.49 11.25 6.87
CA SER A 88 13.73 10.19 6.24
C SER A 88 13.56 10.42 4.73
N LEU A 89 13.49 9.32 3.98
CA LEU A 89 13.21 9.37 2.55
C LEU A 89 11.83 9.99 2.31
N ALA A 90 11.76 11.07 1.53
CA ALA A 90 10.53 11.73 1.12
C ALA A 90 10.73 12.54 -0.16
N GLU A 91 9.64 12.87 -0.84
CA GLU A 91 9.63 13.73 -2.02
C GLU A 91 8.99 15.08 -1.68
N HIS A 92 9.81 16.08 -1.37
CA HIS A 92 9.37 17.41 -0.97
C HIS A 92 8.53 18.11 -2.06
N ASP A 93 8.84 17.85 -3.31
CA ASP A 93 8.14 18.43 -4.47
C ASP A 93 6.70 17.89 -4.63
N LEU A 94 6.35 16.79 -3.95
CA LEU A 94 5.03 16.16 -4.02
C LEU A 94 4.17 16.35 -2.75
N VAL A 95 4.57 17.26 -1.89
CA VAL A 95 3.80 17.61 -0.68
C VAL A 95 2.41 18.17 -1.05
N GLU A 96 2.31 19.02 -2.06
CA GLU A 96 1.03 19.59 -2.47
C GLU A 96 0.08 18.56 -3.10
N GLU A 97 0.61 17.61 -3.87
CA GLU A 97 -0.15 16.47 -4.40
C GLU A 97 -0.67 15.57 -3.27
N SER A 98 0.16 15.32 -2.26
CA SER A 98 -0.24 14.57 -1.06
C SER A 98 -1.37 15.27 -0.29
N LYS A 99 -1.32 16.59 -0.14
CA LYS A 99 -2.41 17.39 0.45
C LYS A 99 -3.71 17.27 -0.34
N LYS A 100 -3.63 17.33 -1.69
CA LYS A 100 -4.80 17.17 -2.57
C LYS A 100 -5.46 15.80 -2.38
N ILE A 101 -4.67 14.73 -2.28
CA ILE A 101 -5.18 13.37 -2.04
C ILE A 101 -5.87 13.28 -0.69
N MET A 102 -5.26 13.82 0.39
CA MET A 102 -5.89 13.85 1.72
C MET A 102 -7.20 14.64 1.72
N ALA A 103 -7.20 15.82 1.09
CA ALA A 103 -8.41 16.65 0.97
C ALA A 103 -9.51 15.95 0.18
N LYS A 104 -9.16 15.27 -0.90
CA LYS A 104 -10.08 14.47 -1.72
C LYS A 104 -10.72 13.34 -0.92
N MET A 105 -9.92 12.62 -0.12
CA MET A 105 -10.42 11.58 0.77
C MET A 105 -11.38 12.15 1.83
N ALA A 106 -10.99 13.26 2.49
CA ALA A 106 -11.81 13.91 3.50
C ALA A 106 -13.13 14.43 2.94
N ALA A 107 -13.15 15.00 1.73
CA ALA A 107 -14.33 15.54 1.08
C ALA A 107 -15.45 14.50 0.85
N LYS A 108 -15.09 13.23 0.71
CA LYS A 108 -16.06 12.13 0.56
C LYS A 108 -16.31 11.32 1.84
N GLY A 109 -15.83 11.83 2.99
CA GLY A 109 -15.99 11.17 4.29
C GLY A 109 -15.02 10.02 4.57
N GLY A 110 -13.99 9.86 3.72
CA GLY A 110 -12.89 8.92 3.93
C GLY A 110 -11.71 9.56 4.66
N SER A 111 -10.62 8.83 4.82
CA SER A 111 -9.39 9.36 5.41
C SER A 111 -8.12 8.68 4.91
N VAL A 112 -7.00 9.37 5.11
CA VAL A 112 -5.64 8.81 5.01
C VAL A 112 -5.08 8.75 6.43
N PRO A 113 -5.22 7.61 7.14
CA PRO A 113 -4.72 7.48 8.50
C PRO A 113 -3.19 7.47 8.49
N LEU A 114 -2.57 8.52 9.05
CA LEU A 114 -1.13 8.64 9.16
C LEU A 114 -0.64 8.12 10.52
N PRO A 115 0.60 7.62 10.60
CA PRO A 115 1.14 7.12 11.85
C PRO A 115 1.32 8.23 12.89
N THR A 116 0.94 7.92 14.13
CA THR A 116 1.14 8.77 15.31
C THR A 116 2.43 8.42 16.05
N ASP A 117 2.93 7.21 15.86
CA ASP A 117 4.23 6.75 16.32
C ASP A 117 4.96 6.02 15.19
N VAL A 118 6.26 6.01 15.26
CA VAL A 118 7.17 5.49 14.24
C VAL A 118 8.33 4.74 14.86
N VAL A 119 8.96 3.88 14.07
CA VAL A 119 10.24 3.26 14.42
C VAL A 119 11.33 3.94 13.60
N VAL A 120 12.27 4.54 14.29
CA VAL A 120 13.38 5.30 13.70
C VAL A 120 14.71 4.64 13.94
N ALA A 121 15.68 4.96 13.08
CA ALA A 121 17.09 4.66 13.27
C ALA A 121 17.95 5.81 12.78
N LYS A 122 19.23 5.81 13.15
CA LYS A 122 20.20 6.82 12.70
C LYS A 122 20.85 6.47 11.35
N ALA A 123 20.73 5.21 10.94
CA ALA A 123 21.27 4.71 9.68
C ALA A 123 20.33 3.65 9.07
N PHE A 124 20.36 3.52 7.75
CA PHE A 124 19.71 2.43 7.02
C PHE A 124 20.67 1.23 6.99
N ALA A 125 20.59 0.38 8.02
CA ALA A 125 21.46 -0.79 8.15
C ALA A 125 20.72 -1.92 8.90
N ALA A 126 21.09 -3.16 8.60
CA ALA A 126 20.46 -4.33 9.20
C ALA A 126 20.73 -4.48 10.71
N ASP A 127 21.79 -3.86 11.20
CA ASP A 127 22.18 -3.80 12.62
C ASP A 127 21.90 -2.45 13.29
N ALA A 128 21.18 -1.55 12.61
CA ALA A 128 20.82 -0.26 13.16
C ALA A 128 19.86 -0.43 14.37
N GLU A 129 20.15 0.34 15.43
CA GLU A 129 19.29 0.37 16.62
C GLU A 129 17.93 0.97 16.26
N ALA A 130 16.86 0.22 16.52
CA ALA A 130 15.49 0.66 16.31
C ALA A 130 14.94 1.32 17.58
N VAL A 131 14.42 2.54 17.42
CA VAL A 131 13.82 3.30 18.53
C VAL A 131 12.39 3.67 18.17
N VAL A 132 11.44 3.33 19.04
CA VAL A 132 10.05 3.75 18.91
C VAL A 132 9.91 5.18 19.43
N LYS A 133 9.36 6.06 18.63
CA LYS A 133 9.10 7.47 18.98
C LYS A 133 7.69 7.89 18.60
N ASP A 134 7.11 8.80 19.37
CA ASP A 134 5.98 9.60 18.90
C ASP A 134 6.43 10.43 17.68
N ILE A 135 5.53 10.66 16.74
CA ILE A 135 5.85 11.44 15.53
C ILE A 135 6.34 12.87 15.88
N ALA A 136 5.91 13.43 17.00
CA ALA A 136 6.32 14.74 17.46
C ALA A 136 7.79 14.76 17.98
N ASP A 137 8.35 13.60 18.31
CA ASP A 137 9.70 13.46 18.90
C ASP A 137 10.76 13.04 17.88
N VAL A 138 10.41 12.99 16.59
CA VAL A 138 11.36 12.67 15.53
C VAL A 138 12.42 13.76 15.43
N ALA A 139 13.70 13.38 15.60
CA ALA A 139 14.84 14.28 15.55
C ALA A 139 15.33 14.50 14.10
N GLU A 140 16.11 15.56 13.90
CA GLU A 140 16.64 15.91 12.57
C GLU A 140 17.51 14.81 11.94
N ASP A 141 18.19 14.02 12.77
CA ASP A 141 19.05 12.91 12.34
C ASP A 141 18.37 11.54 12.33
N ASP A 142 17.08 11.47 12.65
CA ASP A 142 16.29 10.25 12.58
C ASP A 142 15.86 9.91 11.15
N MET A 143 15.82 8.61 10.86
CA MET A 143 15.21 8.05 9.66
C MET A 143 14.02 7.18 10.09
N ILE A 144 12.82 7.48 9.60
CA ILE A 144 11.64 6.65 9.81
C ILE A 144 11.76 5.42 8.91
N LEU A 145 11.83 4.24 9.52
CA LEU A 145 12.00 2.96 8.82
C LEU A 145 10.81 2.01 8.99
N ASP A 146 9.91 2.27 9.93
CA ASP A 146 8.65 1.56 10.10
C ASP A 146 7.61 2.43 10.82
N ILE A 147 6.35 2.04 10.79
CA ILE A 147 5.33 2.58 11.67
C ILE A 147 5.50 2.02 13.08
N GLY A 148 5.11 2.80 14.09
CA GLY A 148 5.18 2.35 15.47
C GLY A 148 4.07 1.39 15.87
N PRO A 149 4.17 0.76 17.04
CA PRO A 149 3.21 -0.27 17.49
C PRO A 149 1.80 0.27 17.72
N LYS A 150 1.64 1.52 18.16
CA LYS A 150 0.32 2.14 18.34
C LYS A 150 -0.37 2.34 16.99
N SER A 151 0.37 2.87 16.01
CA SER A 151 -0.12 3.07 14.64
C SER A 151 -0.46 1.74 13.98
N ALA A 152 0.41 0.73 14.13
CA ALA A 152 0.16 -0.60 13.61
C ALA A 152 -1.12 -1.22 14.19
N ALA A 153 -1.35 -1.10 15.50
CA ALA A 153 -2.56 -1.58 16.15
C ALA A 153 -3.83 -0.88 15.64
N ALA A 154 -3.78 0.45 15.49
CA ALA A 154 -4.91 1.22 14.96
C ALA A 154 -5.25 0.83 13.51
N LEU A 155 -4.24 0.68 12.66
CA LEU A 155 -4.43 0.23 11.27
C LEU A 155 -4.92 -1.22 11.19
N ALA A 156 -4.45 -2.09 12.09
CA ALA A 156 -4.92 -3.47 12.17
C ALA A 156 -6.43 -3.54 12.47
N GLU A 157 -6.96 -2.69 13.34
CA GLU A 157 -8.41 -2.63 13.61
C GLU A 157 -9.20 -2.15 12.38
N LEU A 158 -8.69 -1.19 11.62
CA LEU A 158 -9.31 -0.77 10.36
C LEU A 158 -9.37 -1.93 9.35
N LEU A 159 -8.28 -2.70 9.23
CA LEU A 159 -8.21 -3.84 8.32
C LEU A 159 -9.13 -4.99 8.74
N LYS A 160 -9.25 -5.26 10.04
CA LYS A 160 -10.17 -6.28 10.57
C LYS A 160 -11.63 -5.93 10.34
N ALA A 161 -11.97 -4.64 10.39
CA ALA A 161 -13.33 -4.13 10.14
C ALA A 161 -13.66 -3.94 8.66
N ALA A 162 -12.70 -4.07 7.76
CA ALA A 162 -12.88 -3.87 6.33
C ALA A 162 -13.77 -4.93 5.69
N GLY A 163 -14.47 -4.57 4.62
CA GLY A 163 -15.16 -5.50 3.73
C GLY A 163 -14.28 -5.94 2.55
N THR A 164 -13.43 -5.02 2.07
CA THR A 164 -12.47 -5.27 0.99
C THR A 164 -11.13 -4.62 1.31
N VAL A 165 -10.03 -5.33 1.08
CA VAL A 165 -8.66 -4.84 1.26
C VAL A 165 -7.89 -5.00 -0.05
N VAL A 166 -7.26 -3.91 -0.50
CA VAL A 166 -6.27 -3.91 -1.59
C VAL A 166 -4.91 -3.63 -0.99
N TRP A 167 -3.97 -4.57 -1.13
CA TRP A 167 -2.65 -4.44 -0.52
C TRP A 167 -1.53 -4.37 -1.56
N ASN A 168 -0.84 -3.22 -1.59
CA ASN A 168 0.31 -2.98 -2.43
C ASN A 168 1.44 -2.30 -1.65
N GLY A 169 2.42 -3.06 -1.25
CA GLY A 169 3.67 -2.62 -0.62
C GLY A 169 3.71 -2.77 0.91
N PRO A 170 4.90 -3.02 1.46
CA PRO A 170 5.17 -3.04 2.89
C PRO A 170 5.21 -1.62 3.47
N VAL A 171 4.81 -1.45 4.72
CA VAL A 171 4.75 -0.13 5.39
C VAL A 171 6.04 0.26 6.10
N GLY A 172 7.01 -0.64 6.15
CA GLY A 172 8.35 -0.43 6.72
C GLY A 172 9.40 -1.22 5.97
N VAL A 173 10.65 -1.12 6.41
CA VAL A 173 11.82 -1.86 5.88
C VAL A 173 11.79 -3.27 6.46
N PHE A 174 10.81 -4.06 6.02
CA PHE A 174 10.50 -5.37 6.58
C PHE A 174 11.58 -6.43 6.35
N GLU A 175 12.54 -6.15 5.49
CA GLU A 175 13.72 -6.98 5.26
C GLU A 175 14.59 -7.08 6.52
N PHE A 176 14.61 -6.02 7.34
CA PHE A 176 15.28 -5.97 8.64
C PHE A 176 14.26 -6.23 9.74
N ASP A 177 14.48 -7.26 10.55
CA ASP A 177 13.49 -7.74 11.53
C ASP A 177 13.04 -6.67 12.53
N GLN A 178 13.93 -5.76 12.93
CA GLN A 178 13.60 -4.67 13.86
C GLN A 178 12.70 -3.58 13.24
N PHE A 179 12.54 -3.55 11.90
CA PHE A 179 11.67 -2.64 11.16
C PHE A 179 10.56 -3.37 10.41
N ALA A 180 10.29 -4.61 10.81
CA ALA A 180 9.28 -5.47 10.18
C ALA A 180 7.94 -5.49 10.93
N GLY A 181 7.88 -4.89 12.12
CA GLY A 181 6.74 -5.00 13.04
C GLY A 181 5.45 -4.45 12.45
N GLY A 182 5.51 -3.30 11.77
CA GLY A 182 4.34 -2.68 11.14
C GLY A 182 3.77 -3.55 10.03
N THR A 183 4.60 -3.98 9.09
CA THR A 183 4.17 -4.83 7.97
C THR A 183 3.62 -6.17 8.46
N LYS A 184 4.27 -6.78 9.48
CA LYS A 184 3.79 -8.01 10.12
C LYS A 184 2.39 -7.83 10.72
N ALA A 185 2.18 -6.78 11.49
CA ALA A 185 0.89 -6.51 12.13
C ALA A 185 -0.23 -6.33 11.09
N LEU A 186 0.03 -5.63 9.99
CA LEU A 186 -0.93 -5.45 8.91
C LEU A 186 -1.21 -6.77 8.18
N ALA A 187 -0.17 -7.56 7.89
CA ALA A 187 -0.31 -8.88 7.26
C ALA A 187 -1.19 -9.82 8.10
N GLU A 188 -0.94 -9.89 9.41
CA GLU A 188 -1.71 -10.70 10.35
C GLU A 188 -3.17 -10.19 10.47
N ALA A 189 -3.38 -8.88 10.48
CA ALA A 189 -4.71 -8.29 10.52
C ALA A 189 -5.52 -8.63 9.26
N ILE A 190 -4.91 -8.55 8.08
CA ILE A 190 -5.53 -8.95 6.80
C ILE A 190 -5.87 -10.44 6.84
N ALA A 191 -4.95 -11.29 7.29
CA ALA A 191 -5.15 -12.73 7.40
C ALA A 191 -6.30 -13.12 8.35
N GLN A 192 -6.50 -12.35 9.41
CA GLN A 192 -7.57 -12.56 10.41
C GLN A 192 -8.89 -11.90 10.00
N SER A 193 -8.87 -10.99 9.04
CA SER A 193 -10.06 -10.26 8.58
C SER A 193 -10.99 -11.17 7.79
N LYS A 194 -12.28 -10.87 7.86
CA LYS A 194 -13.31 -11.47 6.98
C LYS A 194 -13.40 -10.76 5.63
N ALA A 195 -12.62 -9.72 5.42
CA ALA A 195 -12.60 -8.96 4.18
C ALA A 195 -12.13 -9.83 3.00
N PHE A 196 -12.66 -9.55 1.82
CA PHE A 196 -12.00 -10.02 0.61
C PHE A 196 -10.71 -9.22 0.41
N SER A 197 -9.58 -9.89 0.45
CA SER A 197 -8.26 -9.27 0.29
C SER A 197 -7.64 -9.63 -1.05
N ILE A 198 -7.09 -8.62 -1.72
CA ILE A 198 -6.27 -8.81 -2.92
C ILE A 198 -4.92 -8.13 -2.69
N ALA A 199 -3.85 -8.85 -2.98
CA ALA A 199 -2.48 -8.37 -2.82
C ALA A 199 -1.70 -8.50 -4.12
N GLY A 200 -0.81 -7.55 -4.39
CA GLY A 200 0.05 -7.59 -5.57
C GLY A 200 1.27 -6.69 -5.42
N GLY A 201 2.27 -6.97 -6.26
CA GLY A 201 3.59 -6.36 -6.21
C GLY A 201 4.63 -7.25 -5.53
N GLY A 202 5.87 -7.24 -6.06
CA GLY A 202 6.94 -8.14 -5.61
C GLY A 202 7.23 -8.06 -4.11
N ASP A 203 7.36 -6.85 -3.57
CA ASP A 203 7.64 -6.63 -2.15
C ASP A 203 6.47 -7.08 -1.26
N THR A 204 5.22 -6.93 -1.75
CA THR A 204 4.03 -7.43 -1.05
C THR A 204 4.06 -8.95 -0.95
N LEU A 205 4.36 -9.64 -2.04
CA LEU A 205 4.47 -11.10 -2.09
C LEU A 205 5.59 -11.60 -1.18
N ALA A 206 6.72 -10.90 -1.15
CA ALA A 206 7.83 -11.21 -0.26
C ALA A 206 7.42 -11.08 1.23
N ALA A 207 6.67 -10.03 1.58
CA ALA A 207 6.15 -9.85 2.93
C ALA A 207 5.13 -10.95 3.31
N ILE A 208 4.21 -11.28 2.41
CA ILE A 208 3.24 -12.37 2.58
C ILE A 208 3.94 -13.70 2.88
N ALA A 209 4.99 -14.00 2.11
CA ALA A 209 5.78 -15.22 2.30
C ALA A 209 6.57 -15.18 3.62
N LYS A 210 7.22 -14.04 3.95
CA LYS A 210 7.99 -13.87 5.19
C LYS A 210 7.13 -14.10 6.43
N PHE A 211 5.90 -13.61 6.44
CA PHE A 211 5.00 -13.72 7.59
C PHE A 211 4.06 -14.93 7.55
N GLY A 212 4.16 -15.76 6.51
CA GLY A 212 3.44 -17.03 6.42
C GLY A 212 1.92 -16.91 6.30
N VAL A 213 1.42 -15.85 5.69
CA VAL A 213 -0.03 -15.57 5.55
C VAL A 213 -0.58 -15.87 4.15
N THR A 214 0.15 -16.58 3.32
CA THR A 214 -0.20 -16.85 1.91
C THR A 214 -1.61 -17.43 1.75
N ASP A 215 -1.96 -18.43 2.56
CA ASP A 215 -3.23 -19.14 2.45
C ASP A 215 -4.42 -18.35 3.00
N GLN A 216 -4.17 -17.25 3.70
CA GLN A 216 -5.20 -16.39 4.28
C GLN A 216 -5.50 -15.14 3.44
N ILE A 217 -4.72 -14.89 2.39
CA ILE A 217 -5.00 -13.79 1.45
C ILE A 217 -6.00 -14.27 0.41
N GLY A 218 -7.09 -13.52 0.22
CA GLY A 218 -8.17 -13.90 -0.68
C GLY A 218 -7.75 -14.08 -2.13
N TYR A 219 -6.87 -13.23 -2.64
CA TYR A 219 -6.23 -13.38 -3.94
C TYR A 219 -4.85 -12.73 -3.97
N ILE A 220 -3.86 -13.44 -4.48
CA ILE A 220 -2.51 -12.93 -4.71
C ILE A 220 -2.30 -12.77 -6.21
N SER A 221 -2.23 -11.53 -6.68
CA SER A 221 -2.04 -11.23 -8.09
C SER A 221 -0.66 -11.64 -8.56
N THR A 222 -0.61 -12.34 -9.66
CA THR A 222 0.62 -12.67 -10.40
C THR A 222 0.94 -11.63 -11.48
N GLY A 223 0.05 -10.65 -11.65
CA GLY A 223 0.10 -9.65 -12.72
C GLY A 223 1.23 -8.63 -12.58
N GLY A 224 1.88 -8.52 -11.42
CA GLY A 224 2.97 -7.57 -11.19
C GLY A 224 2.60 -6.14 -11.60
N GLY A 225 3.23 -5.61 -12.66
CA GLY A 225 2.95 -4.29 -13.20
C GLY A 225 1.52 -4.13 -13.71
N ALA A 226 0.91 -5.17 -14.29
CA ALA A 226 -0.46 -5.13 -14.76
C ALA A 226 -1.47 -4.95 -13.61
N PHE A 227 -1.21 -5.53 -12.44
CA PHE A 227 -2.00 -5.26 -11.25
C PHE A 227 -2.00 -3.76 -10.88
N LEU A 228 -0.83 -3.13 -10.93
CA LEU A 228 -0.68 -1.70 -10.66
C LEU A 228 -1.42 -0.85 -11.71
N GLU A 229 -1.27 -1.17 -12.99
CA GLU A 229 -1.96 -0.48 -14.09
C GLU A 229 -3.49 -0.58 -13.96
N PHE A 230 -3.99 -1.73 -13.53
CA PHE A 230 -5.41 -1.89 -13.26
C PHE A 230 -5.88 -1.03 -12.07
N LEU A 231 -5.07 -0.93 -11.01
CA LEU A 231 -5.34 -0.01 -9.89
C LEU A 231 -5.34 1.46 -10.32
N GLU A 232 -4.55 1.82 -11.33
CA GLU A 232 -4.55 3.14 -11.96
C GLU A 232 -5.82 3.44 -12.77
N GLY A 233 -6.65 2.43 -13.01
CA GLY A 233 -7.87 2.55 -13.81
C GLY A 233 -7.66 2.44 -15.31
N LYS A 234 -6.53 1.88 -15.75
CA LYS A 234 -6.29 1.53 -17.16
C LYS A 234 -7.11 0.28 -17.53
N GLU A 235 -7.75 0.34 -18.69
CA GLU A 235 -8.53 -0.76 -19.29
C GLU A 235 -7.63 -1.79 -20.00
#